data_9eb541d5124d771a887df44d8ff0f333
#
_entry.id   9eb541d5124d771a887df44d8ff0f333
#
_cell.length_a   1.000
_cell.length_b   1.000
_cell.length_c   1.000
_cell.angle_alpha   90.00
_cell.angle_beta   90.00
_cell.angle_gamma   90.00
#
_symmetry.space_group_name_H-M   'P 1'
#
loop_
_entity.id
_entity.type
_entity.pdbx_description
1 polymer ?
#
loop_
_entity_poly.entity_id
_entity_poly.type
_entity_poly.pdbx_seq_one_letter_code
_entity_poly.pdbx_strand_id
1 'polypeptide(L)'
;MVFGIPASAAELDGRRERGEAMLNRITADEGRMVVESLSDISPELGDWIIEFAYGDVFSDTELSLCTRELATVSALTALGNARPQLKVHIDGALNVGCSPDAIVAVIIQMAVYSGFPSALNGVSAAREVFADRGVGVTTANSRTGER
;
A
#
# COMPACT_ATOMS: atom_id res chain seq x y z
N MET A 1 11.69 -32.42 4.72
CA MET A 1 10.89 -31.90 3.59
C MET A 1 9.43 -32.11 3.95
N VAL A 2 8.75 -31.09 4.47
CA VAL A 2 7.34 -31.18 4.88
C VAL A 2 6.51 -30.85 3.64
N PHE A 3 5.91 -31.86 3.03
CA PHE A 3 4.90 -31.64 1.99
C PHE A 3 3.67 -31.05 2.69
N GLY A 4 3.39 -29.76 2.46
CA GLY A 4 2.17 -29.13 2.92
C GLY A 4 0.96 -29.85 2.34
N ILE A 5 -0.02 -30.17 3.19
CA ILE A 5 -1.34 -30.67 2.77
C ILE A 5 -1.95 -29.61 1.85
N PRO A 6 -2.44 -29.96 0.65
CA PRO A 6 -3.12 -28.98 -0.19
C PRO A 6 -4.34 -28.41 0.56
N ALA A 7 -4.51 -27.08 0.51
CA ALA A 7 -5.64 -26.41 1.12
C ALA A 7 -6.97 -26.98 0.57
N SER A 8 -7.96 -27.12 1.44
CA SER A 8 -9.30 -27.53 1.01
C SER A 8 -10.00 -26.45 0.21
N ALA A 9 -10.97 -26.78 -0.63
CA ALA A 9 -11.74 -25.80 -1.41
C ALA A 9 -12.37 -24.72 -0.51
N ALA A 10 -12.87 -25.08 0.68
CA ALA A 10 -13.43 -24.14 1.65
C ALA A 10 -12.37 -23.17 2.23
N GLU A 11 -11.12 -23.62 2.42
CA GLU A 11 -10.01 -22.77 2.86
C GLU A 11 -9.59 -21.79 1.75
N LEU A 12 -9.61 -22.24 0.49
CA LEU A 12 -9.32 -21.38 -0.67
C LEU A 12 -10.42 -20.33 -0.86
N ASP A 13 -11.69 -20.70 -0.74
CA ASP A 13 -12.83 -19.77 -0.82
C ASP A 13 -12.75 -18.71 0.29
N GLY A 14 -12.52 -19.11 1.54
CA GLY A 14 -12.38 -18.18 2.66
C GLY A 14 -11.13 -17.27 2.55
N ARG A 15 -10.06 -17.75 1.91
CA ARG A 15 -8.85 -16.97 1.64
C ARG A 15 -9.11 -15.87 0.60
N ARG A 16 -9.84 -16.22 -0.47
CA ARG A 16 -10.23 -15.26 -1.52
C ARG A 16 -11.18 -14.20 -0.97
N GLU A 17 -12.23 -14.59 -0.24
CA GLU A 17 -13.17 -13.65 0.38
C GLU A 17 -12.46 -12.65 1.29
N ARG A 18 -11.53 -13.11 2.14
CA ARG A 18 -10.72 -12.22 2.99
C ARG A 18 -9.88 -11.27 2.15
N GLY A 19 -9.28 -11.78 1.09
CA GLY A 19 -8.43 -11.00 0.19
C GLY A 19 -9.21 -9.89 -0.52
N GLU A 20 -10.36 -10.21 -1.07
CA GLU A 20 -11.24 -9.24 -1.74
C GLU A 20 -11.74 -8.15 -0.76
N ALA A 21 -12.14 -8.55 0.44
CA ALA A 21 -12.55 -7.60 1.48
C ALA A 21 -11.40 -6.68 1.91
N MET A 22 -10.19 -7.22 2.07
CA MET A 22 -9.02 -6.46 2.47
C MET A 22 -8.53 -5.54 1.34
N LEU A 23 -8.48 -6.03 0.09
CA LEU A 23 -8.16 -5.24 -1.09
C LEU A 23 -9.09 -4.01 -1.19
N ASN A 24 -10.40 -4.24 -1.12
CA ASN A 24 -11.38 -3.16 -1.16
C ASN A 24 -11.24 -2.18 0.01
N ARG A 25 -10.96 -2.67 1.22
CA ARG A 25 -10.76 -1.83 2.41
C ARG A 25 -9.58 -0.88 2.27
N ILE A 26 -8.50 -1.33 1.65
CA ILE A 26 -7.26 -0.56 1.50
C ILE A 26 -7.32 0.33 0.26
N THR A 27 -7.64 -0.26 -0.89
CA THR A 27 -7.47 0.41 -2.19
C THR A 27 -8.78 0.89 -2.81
N ALA A 28 -9.93 0.65 -2.15
CA ALA A 28 -11.25 0.89 -2.73
C ALA A 28 -11.37 0.25 -4.14
N ASP A 29 -11.85 0.98 -5.12
CA ASP A 29 -12.02 0.47 -6.49
C ASP A 29 -10.70 0.32 -7.27
N GLU A 30 -9.63 1.04 -6.90
CA GLU A 30 -8.37 1.03 -7.66
C GLU A 30 -7.73 -0.36 -7.71
N GLY A 31 -7.67 -1.07 -6.58
CA GLY A 31 -7.11 -2.43 -6.53
C GLY A 31 -7.91 -3.41 -7.38
N ARG A 32 -9.25 -3.30 -7.38
CA ARG A 32 -10.12 -4.12 -8.23
C ARG A 32 -9.84 -3.85 -9.72
N MET A 33 -9.72 -2.59 -10.13
CA MET A 33 -9.37 -2.24 -11.51
C MET A 33 -8.01 -2.80 -11.93
N VAL A 34 -7.02 -2.82 -11.04
CA VAL A 34 -5.72 -3.45 -11.31
C VAL A 34 -5.88 -4.94 -11.55
N VAL A 35 -6.62 -5.66 -10.70
CA VAL A 35 -6.86 -7.11 -10.87
C VAL A 35 -7.62 -7.39 -12.17
N GLU A 36 -8.68 -6.63 -12.46
CA GLU A 36 -9.46 -6.77 -13.69
C GLU A 36 -8.61 -6.54 -14.96
N SER A 37 -7.65 -5.62 -14.91
CA SER A 37 -6.76 -5.33 -16.03
C SER A 37 -5.81 -6.47 -16.38
N LEU A 38 -5.68 -7.48 -15.52
CA LEU A 38 -4.82 -8.65 -15.74
C LEU A 38 -5.57 -9.83 -16.39
N SER A 39 -6.91 -9.74 -16.50
CA SER A 39 -7.77 -10.86 -16.87
C SER A 39 -7.49 -11.44 -18.24
N ASP A 40 -6.97 -10.64 -19.18
CA ASP A 40 -6.69 -11.02 -20.56
C ASP A 40 -5.26 -11.54 -20.77
N ILE A 41 -4.33 -11.26 -19.86
CA ILE A 41 -2.91 -11.60 -20.04
C ILE A 41 -2.34 -12.49 -18.92
N SER A 42 -2.76 -12.31 -17.70
CA SER A 42 -2.26 -13.06 -16.53
C SER A 42 -3.29 -13.09 -15.39
N PRO A 43 -4.40 -13.81 -15.54
CA PRO A 43 -5.43 -13.90 -14.50
C PRO A 43 -4.88 -14.49 -13.19
N GLU A 44 -3.92 -15.41 -13.26
CA GLU A 44 -3.27 -16.00 -12.08
C GLU A 44 -2.56 -14.94 -11.22
N LEU A 45 -1.96 -13.91 -11.83
CA LEU A 45 -1.35 -12.82 -11.08
C LEU A 45 -2.41 -12.02 -10.29
N GLY A 46 -3.60 -11.84 -10.88
CA GLY A 46 -4.76 -11.26 -10.21
C GLY A 46 -5.19 -12.10 -9.00
N ASP A 47 -5.28 -13.41 -9.16
CA ASP A 47 -5.60 -14.33 -8.07
C ASP A 47 -4.56 -14.28 -6.95
N TRP A 48 -3.27 -14.25 -7.27
CA TRP A 48 -2.21 -14.12 -6.26
C TRP A 48 -2.22 -12.78 -5.52
N ILE A 49 -2.59 -11.70 -6.20
CA ILE A 49 -2.78 -10.41 -5.54
C ILE A 49 -3.89 -10.55 -4.50
N ILE A 50 -5.05 -11.07 -4.87
CA ILE A 50 -6.18 -11.21 -3.95
C ILE A 50 -5.83 -12.18 -2.82
N GLU A 51 -5.43 -13.42 -3.14
CA GLU A 51 -5.34 -14.49 -2.16
C GLU A 51 -4.09 -14.41 -1.31
N PHE A 52 -2.92 -14.22 -1.92
CA PHE A 52 -1.66 -14.18 -1.18
C PHE A 52 -1.39 -12.80 -0.58
N ALA A 53 -1.37 -11.74 -1.42
CA ALA A 53 -1.00 -10.44 -0.88
C ALA A 53 -2.05 -9.93 0.12
N TYR A 54 -3.32 -9.86 -0.28
CA TYR A 54 -4.36 -9.31 0.58
C TYR A 54 -4.99 -10.36 1.51
N GLY A 55 -5.19 -11.60 1.05
CA GLY A 55 -5.81 -12.66 1.84
C GLY A 55 -4.92 -13.22 2.95
N ASP A 56 -3.63 -13.36 2.71
CA ASP A 56 -2.68 -13.87 3.72
C ASP A 56 -1.88 -12.77 4.37
N VAL A 57 -1.14 -11.95 3.58
CA VAL A 57 -0.17 -11.02 4.14
C VAL A 57 -0.84 -9.80 4.77
N PHE A 58 -1.71 -9.09 4.04
CA PHE A 58 -2.37 -7.90 4.57
C PHE A 58 -3.46 -8.19 5.60
N SER A 59 -4.04 -9.40 5.57
CA SER A 59 -5.04 -9.85 6.54
C SER A 59 -4.45 -10.37 7.85
N ASP A 60 -3.14 -10.57 7.92
CA ASP A 60 -2.44 -10.90 9.16
C ASP A 60 -2.52 -9.73 10.17
N THR A 61 -2.79 -10.02 11.43
CA THR A 61 -3.13 -9.03 12.47
C THR A 61 -1.94 -8.56 13.32
N GLU A 62 -0.74 -9.07 13.10
CA GLU A 62 0.46 -8.70 13.87
C GLU A 62 0.84 -7.22 13.71
N LEU A 63 0.53 -6.63 12.56
CA LEU A 63 0.73 -5.20 12.31
C LEU A 63 -0.59 -4.52 11.99
N SER A 64 -0.74 -3.27 12.44
CA SER A 64 -1.87 -2.44 12.00
C SER A 64 -1.81 -2.19 10.48
N LEU A 65 -2.95 -1.99 9.83
CA LEU A 65 -2.99 -1.70 8.39
C LEU A 65 -2.20 -0.42 8.05
N CYS A 66 -2.26 0.60 8.90
CA CYS A 66 -1.44 1.80 8.70
C CYS A 66 0.06 1.47 8.75
N THR A 67 0.51 0.65 9.70
CA THR A 67 1.93 0.23 9.74
C THR A 67 2.33 -0.54 8.49
N ARG A 68 1.47 -1.44 8.00
CA ARG A 68 1.72 -2.19 6.75
C ARG A 68 1.82 -1.25 5.55
N GLU A 69 0.88 -0.32 5.42
CA GLU A 69 0.91 0.65 4.32
C GLU A 69 2.13 1.58 4.38
N LEU A 70 2.53 2.07 5.57
CA LEU A 70 3.76 2.86 5.71
C LEU A 70 5.01 2.05 5.31
N ALA A 71 5.08 0.76 5.65
CA ALA A 71 6.16 -0.12 5.19
C ALA A 71 6.14 -0.31 3.68
N THR A 72 4.96 -0.50 3.07
CA THR A 72 4.78 -0.63 1.62
C THR A 72 5.18 0.66 0.89
N VAL A 73 4.73 1.83 1.37
CA VAL A 73 5.12 3.14 0.83
C VAL A 73 6.64 3.32 0.90
N SER A 74 7.27 2.94 2.01
CA SER A 74 8.73 3.00 2.15
C SER A 74 9.43 2.11 1.13
N ALA A 75 9.00 0.85 0.98
CA ALA A 75 9.57 -0.09 0.02
C ALA A 75 9.43 0.38 -1.43
N LEU A 76 8.24 0.82 -1.84
CA LEU A 76 7.97 1.31 -3.19
C LEU A 76 8.72 2.62 -3.49
N THR A 77 8.89 3.50 -2.48
CA THR A 77 9.72 4.70 -2.61
C THR A 77 11.19 4.31 -2.83
N ALA A 78 11.69 3.32 -2.08
CA ALA A 78 13.06 2.85 -2.21
C ALA A 78 13.34 2.19 -3.56
N LEU A 79 12.38 1.44 -4.12
CA LEU A 79 12.46 0.86 -5.47
C LEU A 79 12.64 1.93 -6.56
N GLY A 80 12.02 3.09 -6.41
CA GLY A 80 12.18 4.26 -7.28
C GLY A 80 11.51 4.19 -8.65
N ASN A 81 11.10 3.00 -9.12
CA ASN A 81 10.52 2.76 -10.44
C ASN A 81 9.05 2.30 -10.41
N ALA A 82 8.44 2.19 -9.24
CA ALA A 82 7.08 1.69 -9.03
C ALA A 82 6.09 2.83 -8.71
N ARG A 83 6.18 3.97 -9.43
CA ARG A 83 5.37 5.16 -9.15
C ARG A 83 3.86 4.92 -9.17
N PRO A 84 3.26 4.18 -10.14
CA PRO A 84 1.83 3.90 -10.12
C PRO A 84 1.40 3.17 -8.85
N GLN A 85 2.11 2.12 -8.47
CA GLN A 85 1.84 1.34 -7.26
C GLN A 85 2.05 2.18 -6.00
N LEU A 86 3.08 3.03 -5.97
CA LEU A 86 3.33 3.95 -4.86
C LEU A 86 2.12 4.88 -4.63
N LYS A 87 1.52 5.42 -5.69
CA LYS A 87 0.32 6.27 -5.57
C LYS A 87 -0.86 5.50 -4.99
N VAL A 88 -1.13 4.28 -5.46
CA VAL A 88 -2.19 3.40 -4.92
C VAL A 88 -1.98 3.15 -3.43
N HIS A 89 -0.76 2.86 -2.99
CA HIS A 89 -0.47 2.60 -1.58
C HIS A 89 -0.41 3.86 -0.71
N ILE A 90 -0.08 5.03 -1.26
CA ILE A 90 -0.25 6.31 -0.54
C ILE A 90 -1.74 6.58 -0.29
N ASP A 91 -2.58 6.36 -1.30
CA ASP A 91 -4.03 6.48 -1.16
C ASP A 91 -4.59 5.45 -0.18
N GLY A 92 -4.14 4.20 -0.29
CA GLY A 92 -4.46 3.13 0.64
C GLY A 92 -4.07 3.44 2.09
N ALA A 93 -2.90 4.06 2.30
CA ALA A 93 -2.47 4.52 3.62
C ALA A 93 -3.44 5.54 4.23
N LEU A 94 -3.95 6.48 3.42
CA LEU A 94 -4.99 7.42 3.86
C LEU A 94 -6.30 6.69 4.18
N ASN A 95 -6.72 5.72 3.36
CA ASN A 95 -7.94 4.94 3.57
C ASN A 95 -7.93 4.16 4.90
N VAL A 96 -6.77 3.68 5.33
CA VAL A 96 -6.63 2.95 6.59
C VAL A 96 -6.24 3.84 7.79
N GLY A 97 -6.26 5.17 7.62
CA GLY A 97 -6.12 6.14 8.71
C GLY A 97 -4.68 6.57 9.01
N CYS A 98 -3.72 6.36 8.12
CA CYS A 98 -2.42 7.00 8.26
C CYS A 98 -2.54 8.51 8.05
N SER A 99 -1.83 9.31 8.83
CA SER A 99 -1.79 10.75 8.61
C SER A 99 -0.91 11.10 7.40
N PRO A 100 -1.23 12.17 6.65
CA PRO A 100 -0.37 12.67 5.58
C PRO A 100 1.07 12.95 6.07
N ASP A 101 1.22 13.45 7.29
CA ASP A 101 2.53 13.71 7.89
C ASP A 101 3.35 12.42 8.09
N ALA A 102 2.72 11.33 8.54
CA ALA A 102 3.40 10.04 8.70
C ALA A 102 3.83 9.47 7.34
N ILE A 103 2.98 9.57 6.32
CA ILE A 103 3.29 9.13 4.95
C ILE A 103 4.50 9.90 4.41
N VAL A 104 4.51 11.22 4.54
CA VAL A 104 5.65 12.05 4.10
C VAL A 104 6.91 11.73 4.89
N ALA A 105 6.80 11.48 6.20
CA ALA A 105 7.94 11.15 7.05
C ALA A 105 8.66 9.88 6.61
N VAL A 106 7.92 8.79 6.29
CA VAL A 106 8.55 7.55 5.82
C VAL A 106 9.15 7.70 4.41
N ILE A 107 8.54 8.50 3.54
CA ILE A 107 9.12 8.82 2.21
C ILE A 107 10.44 9.57 2.37
N ILE A 108 10.49 10.58 3.24
CA ILE A 108 11.72 11.36 3.52
C ILE A 108 12.81 10.46 4.11
N GLN A 109 12.44 9.51 5.00
CA GLN A 109 13.39 8.55 5.56
C GLN A 109 14.12 7.75 4.46
N MET A 110 13.48 7.48 3.33
CA MET A 110 14.10 6.76 2.22
C MET A 110 15.23 7.54 1.55
N ALA A 111 15.36 8.85 1.77
CA ALA A 111 16.54 9.60 1.32
C ALA A 111 17.84 9.07 1.95
N VAL A 112 17.77 8.52 3.17
CA VAL A 112 18.92 7.94 3.89
C VAL A 112 19.35 6.60 3.28
N TYR A 113 18.39 5.75 2.89
CA TYR A 113 18.65 4.36 2.50
C TYR A 113 18.66 4.12 0.99
N SER A 114 17.95 4.93 0.22
CA SER A 114 17.83 4.79 -1.24
C SER A 114 18.16 6.08 -2.03
N GLY A 115 18.58 7.11 -1.31
CA GLY A 115 19.05 8.38 -1.88
C GLY A 115 17.94 9.41 -2.16
N PHE A 116 18.35 10.66 -2.28
CA PHE A 116 17.47 11.80 -2.52
C PHE A 116 16.58 11.67 -3.77
N PRO A 117 17.05 11.12 -4.92
CA PRO A 117 16.18 10.97 -6.08
C PRO A 117 14.94 10.13 -5.82
N SER A 118 15.06 9.00 -5.10
CA SER A 118 13.94 8.15 -4.73
C SER A 118 12.95 8.90 -3.82
N ALA A 119 13.45 9.59 -2.79
CA ALA A 119 12.60 10.36 -1.89
C ALA A 119 11.90 11.53 -2.60
N LEU A 120 12.57 12.24 -3.51
CA LEU A 120 11.97 13.33 -4.31
C LEU A 120 10.84 12.81 -5.20
N ASN A 121 11.01 11.64 -5.85
CA ASN A 121 9.98 11.00 -6.63
C ASN A 121 8.78 10.58 -5.74
N GLY A 122 9.05 10.06 -4.54
CA GLY A 122 8.03 9.70 -3.57
C GLY A 122 7.23 10.91 -3.08
N VAL A 123 7.89 12.01 -2.72
CA VAL A 123 7.22 13.27 -2.33
C VAL A 123 6.38 13.83 -3.48
N SER A 124 6.85 13.72 -4.73
CA SER A 124 6.07 14.13 -5.90
C SER A 124 4.80 13.28 -6.05
N ALA A 125 4.90 11.96 -5.86
CA ALA A 125 3.74 11.06 -5.90
C ALA A 125 2.73 11.39 -4.78
N ALA A 126 3.22 11.61 -3.55
CA ALA A 126 2.37 11.97 -2.42
C ALA A 126 1.64 13.29 -2.64
N ARG A 127 2.32 14.30 -3.22
CA ARG A 127 1.69 15.60 -3.54
C ARG A 127 0.50 15.45 -4.48
N GLU A 128 0.60 14.59 -5.49
CA GLU A 128 -0.50 14.34 -6.43
C GLU A 128 -1.68 13.69 -5.73
N VAL A 129 -1.45 12.59 -4.99
CA VAL A 129 -2.51 11.90 -4.24
C VAL A 129 -3.16 12.84 -3.21
N PHE A 130 -2.38 13.62 -2.48
CA PHE A 130 -2.92 14.54 -1.48
C PHE A 130 -3.76 15.65 -2.12
N ALA A 131 -3.36 16.15 -3.29
CA ALA A 131 -4.16 17.13 -4.04
C ALA A 131 -5.49 16.53 -4.50
N ASP A 132 -5.47 15.31 -5.04
CA ASP A 132 -6.67 14.59 -5.50
C ASP A 132 -7.64 14.31 -4.32
N ARG A 133 -7.10 14.05 -3.13
CA ARG A 133 -7.87 13.77 -1.91
C ARG A 133 -8.24 15.03 -1.11
N GLY A 134 -7.76 16.20 -1.48
CA GLY A 134 -7.98 17.44 -0.74
C GLY A 134 -7.40 17.44 0.68
N VAL A 135 -6.32 16.68 0.92
CA VAL A 135 -5.64 16.62 2.21
C VAL A 135 -4.30 17.35 2.16
N GLY A 136 -3.81 17.80 3.31
CA GLY A 136 -2.55 18.52 3.43
C GLY A 136 -1.67 17.96 4.54
N VAL A 137 -0.38 18.28 4.46
CA VAL A 137 0.58 18.02 5.53
C VAL A 137 0.64 19.22 6.47
N THR A 138 0.94 18.98 7.75
CA THR A 138 1.26 20.05 8.69
C THR A 138 2.59 20.65 8.30
N THR A 139 2.59 21.89 7.79
CA THR A 139 3.83 22.56 7.40
C THR A 139 4.71 22.83 8.62
N ALA A 140 6.04 22.84 8.43
CA ALA A 140 7.00 23.07 9.52
C ALA A 140 6.73 24.36 10.32
N ASN A 141 6.03 25.33 9.74
CA ASN A 141 5.69 26.60 10.40
C ASN A 141 4.63 26.45 11.51
N SER A 142 3.81 25.38 11.48
CA SER A 142 2.83 25.10 12.55
C SER A 142 3.44 24.30 13.71
N ARG A 143 4.63 23.67 13.52
CA ARG A 143 5.33 22.90 14.55
C ARG A 143 6.17 23.75 15.51
N THR A 144 6.44 25.02 15.17
CA THR A 144 7.24 25.95 16.01
C THR A 144 6.41 26.78 16.98
N GLY A 145 5.08 26.65 17.00
CA GLY A 145 4.20 27.40 17.89
C GLY A 145 3.96 26.77 19.27
N GLU A 146 4.47 25.57 19.54
CA GLU A 146 4.34 24.90 20.85
C GLU A 146 5.71 24.53 21.43
N ARG A 147 6.45 25.54 21.90
CA ARG A 147 7.56 25.36 22.85
C ARG A 147 7.52 26.46 23.87
#